data_8445b592520001587b62fd606b12af55
#
_entry.id   8445b592520001587b62fd606b12af55
#
_cell.length_a   1.000
_cell.length_b   1.000
_cell.length_c   1.000
_cell.angle_alpha   90.00
_cell.angle_beta   90.00
_cell.angle_gamma   90.00
#
_symmetry.space_group_name_H-M   'P 1'
#
loop_
_entity.id
_entity.type
_entity.pdbx_description
1 polymer ?
#
loop_
_entity_poly.entity_id
_entity_poly.type
_entity_poly.pdbx_seq_one_letter_code
_entity_poly.pdbx_strand_id
1 'polypeptide(L)'
;MTSLSAAATGTVSTRLLPSAANRLSLSSSVSLKSLRSSRPLSHLFLRQEKTTLGRVLSGRLSYATVTSPICAASVPEQLKSAREDIKELLKTTFCHPILVRMGWHDAGTYNKNIEEWPKRGGANGSLRFEIELKHAANAGLVNALKLLHPIKEKYSSLTYADLFQLASATAVEEAGGPKIPMKYGRVDVSGPEQCPEEGRLPAAGPPSPATHLREVFYRMGLTDKEIVALSGAHTLGRSRPERSGWGKPETKYTKDGPGAAGGQSWTVQWLKFDNSYFKDIKERRDADLLVLPTDAVLFEDPSFKEYAEKYAEDQDAFFKDYAEAHAKLSNLGAKFEPPEGFYLDDSSPQVQPEKFVTAEHSTGKD
;
A
#
# COMPACT_ATOMS: atom_id res chain seq x y z
N MET A 1 2.00 -55.79 44.09
CA MET A 1 2.80 -55.52 45.28
C MET A 1 3.08 -54.04 45.24
N THR A 2 2.30 -53.29 45.97
CA THR A 2 2.61 -52.50 47.18
C THR A 2 3.63 -51.41 46.88
N SER A 3 3.31 -50.16 46.92
CA SER A 3 2.73 -49.19 47.88
C SER A 3 3.76 -48.13 48.13
N LEU A 4 3.53 -46.93 48.23
CA LEU A 4 2.99 -45.85 49.10
C LEU A 4 3.64 -44.55 48.65
N SER A 5 2.96 -43.48 48.29
CA SER A 5 2.41 -42.39 49.10
C SER A 5 3.43 -41.62 49.92
N ALA A 6 3.60 -40.34 49.61
CA ALA A 6 3.75 -39.27 50.59
C ALA A 6 3.38 -37.88 49.96
N ALA A 7 2.34 -37.32 50.53
CA ALA A 7 1.93 -35.93 50.35
C ALA A 7 2.76 -35.03 51.26
N ALA A 8 3.11 -33.85 50.77
CA ALA A 8 3.58 -32.76 51.64
C ALA A 8 2.85 -31.47 51.29
N THR A 9 1.95 -31.12 52.18
CA THR A 9 1.29 -29.81 52.33
C THR A 9 2.28 -28.74 52.80
N GLY A 10 2.32 -27.63 52.10
CA GLY A 10 3.12 -26.46 52.49
C GLY A 10 2.32 -25.18 52.28
N THR A 11 1.99 -24.59 53.36
CA THR A 11 1.11 -23.48 53.72
C THR A 11 1.42 -22.17 52.99
N VAL A 12 0.32 -21.50 52.63
CA VAL A 12 0.20 -20.10 52.22
C VAL A 12 0.70 -19.16 53.32
N SER A 13 1.51 -18.17 52.93
CA SER A 13 1.74 -16.99 53.77
C SER A 13 1.62 -15.72 52.93
N THR A 14 0.47 -15.11 53.07
CA THR A 14 0.14 -13.76 52.66
C THR A 14 0.87 -12.74 53.52
N ARG A 15 1.62 -11.84 52.91
CA ARG A 15 1.98 -10.55 53.54
C ARG A 15 1.52 -9.39 52.64
N LEU A 16 0.61 -8.63 53.23
CA LEU A 16 0.10 -7.34 52.77
C LEU A 16 1.05 -6.21 53.20
N LEU A 17 1.37 -5.32 52.27
CA LEU A 17 1.48 -3.86 52.25
C LEU A 17 2.39 -3.12 53.27
N PRO A 18 2.85 -1.88 52.95
CA PRO A 18 1.98 -0.75 52.67
C PRO A 18 2.39 0.21 51.52
N SER A 19 1.38 0.93 51.09
CA SER A 19 1.31 2.16 50.30
C SER A 19 2.16 3.29 50.89
N ALA A 20 2.90 4.00 50.03
CA ALA A 20 3.34 5.36 50.34
C ALA A 20 3.18 6.23 49.08
N ALA A 21 2.19 7.07 49.14
CA ALA A 21 2.02 8.22 48.26
C ALA A 21 3.08 9.27 48.60
N ASN A 22 3.79 9.77 47.57
CA ASN A 22 4.47 11.06 47.68
C ASN A 22 4.15 11.90 46.45
N ARG A 23 3.28 12.85 46.68
CA ARG A 23 3.11 14.05 45.85
C ARG A 23 4.32 14.96 46.08
N LEU A 24 4.96 15.34 44.98
CA LEU A 24 5.75 16.56 44.95
C LEU A 24 5.36 17.34 43.69
N SER A 25 4.60 18.37 43.93
CA SER A 25 4.33 19.47 43.02
C SER A 25 5.58 20.38 43.00
N LEU A 26 6.08 20.65 41.81
CA LEU A 26 6.98 21.78 41.58
C LEU A 26 6.46 22.57 40.38
N SER A 27 5.78 23.65 40.72
CA SER A 27 5.48 24.76 39.86
C SER A 27 6.77 25.56 39.57
N SER A 28 7.09 25.70 38.30
CA SER A 28 8.05 26.73 37.86
C SER A 28 7.41 27.60 36.78
N SER A 29 6.90 28.70 37.24
CA SER A 29 6.51 29.84 36.42
C SER A 29 7.76 30.50 35.83
N VAL A 30 7.91 30.56 34.50
CA VAL A 30 8.87 31.43 33.85
C VAL A 30 8.13 32.53 33.13
N SER A 31 8.43 33.74 33.61
CA SER A 31 7.89 35.01 33.20
C SER A 31 8.29 35.39 31.77
N LEU A 32 7.29 35.73 30.96
CA LEU A 32 7.46 36.39 29.67
C LEU A 32 7.85 37.86 29.90
N LYS A 33 9.09 38.23 29.51
CA LYS A 33 9.45 39.63 29.32
C LYS A 33 9.20 40.05 27.88
N SER A 34 8.23 40.89 27.72
CA SER A 34 7.92 41.72 26.58
C SER A 34 9.12 42.61 26.23
N LEU A 35 9.55 42.56 24.99
CA LEU A 35 10.34 43.64 24.36
C LEU A 35 9.57 44.14 23.13
N ARG A 36 8.88 45.23 23.35
CA ARG A 36 8.39 46.13 22.28
C ARG A 36 9.59 46.90 21.75
N SER A 37 9.80 46.86 20.45
CA SER A 37 10.52 47.90 19.74
C SER A 37 9.74 48.31 18.52
N SER A 38 9.25 49.50 18.59
CA SER A 38 8.58 50.28 17.56
C SER A 38 9.61 51.02 16.73
N ARG A 39 9.46 51.04 15.41
CA ARG A 39 9.58 52.25 14.57
C ARG A 39 9.22 51.99 13.10
N PRO A 40 8.85 53.04 12.33
CA PRO A 40 7.76 52.99 11.40
C PRO A 40 8.08 53.19 9.91
N LEU A 41 7.14 52.84 9.06
CA LEU A 41 6.69 53.45 7.80
C LEU A 41 7.70 54.25 6.93
N SER A 42 7.81 53.84 5.70
CA SER A 42 7.92 54.75 4.59
C SER A 42 7.00 54.35 3.44
N HIS A 43 6.07 55.24 3.18
CA HIS A 43 5.19 55.26 2.02
C HIS A 43 5.99 55.36 0.72
N LEU A 44 5.67 54.60 -0.29
CA LEU A 44 6.00 54.92 -1.67
C LEU A 44 4.71 54.97 -2.49
N PHE A 45 4.44 56.17 -2.96
CA PHE A 45 3.33 56.59 -3.80
C PHE A 45 3.36 55.87 -5.16
N LEU A 46 2.24 55.28 -5.52
CA LEU A 46 1.91 54.89 -6.90
C LEU A 46 1.44 56.12 -7.65
N ARG A 47 2.22 56.53 -8.65
CA ARG A 47 1.88 57.56 -9.60
C ARG A 47 1.01 56.98 -10.71
N GLN A 48 -0.23 57.37 -10.76
CA GLN A 48 -1.16 57.14 -11.88
C GLN A 48 -0.78 58.09 -13.03
N GLU A 49 -0.40 57.50 -14.15
CA GLU A 49 -0.42 58.26 -15.43
C GLU A 49 -1.63 57.86 -16.23
N LYS A 50 -2.54 58.80 -16.41
CA LYS A 50 -3.62 58.78 -17.39
C LYS A 50 -3.04 59.11 -18.76
N THR A 51 -3.17 58.24 -19.71
CA THR A 51 -3.13 58.60 -21.13
C THR A 51 -4.42 58.13 -21.83
N THR A 52 -4.95 59.07 -22.55
CA THR A 52 -6.25 59.13 -23.19
C THR A 52 -6.20 58.57 -24.64
N LEU A 53 -7.29 57.94 -25.00
CA LEU A 53 -7.90 57.81 -26.34
C LEU A 53 -7.14 57.16 -27.53
N GLY A 54 -7.77 56.16 -28.02
CA GLY A 54 -7.88 56.08 -29.47
C GLY A 54 -8.09 54.70 -30.08
N ARG A 55 -9.29 54.45 -30.51
CA ARG A 55 -9.70 53.61 -31.63
C ARG A 55 -10.37 52.28 -31.31
N VAL A 56 -11.67 52.34 -31.46
CA VAL A 56 -12.59 51.19 -31.67
C VAL A 56 -12.19 50.45 -32.93
N LEU A 57 -11.80 49.18 -32.77
CA LEU A 57 -11.84 48.18 -33.81
C LEU A 57 -12.61 47.00 -33.27
N SER A 58 -13.77 46.77 -33.92
CA SER A 58 -14.61 45.60 -33.69
C SER A 58 -13.87 44.33 -34.05
N GLY A 59 -13.23 43.71 -33.07
CA GLY A 59 -12.69 42.37 -33.16
C GLY A 59 -13.56 41.42 -32.35
N ARG A 60 -14.14 40.41 -33.03
CA ARG A 60 -14.84 39.30 -32.37
C ARG A 60 -13.96 38.75 -31.26
N LEU A 61 -14.39 38.92 -30.00
CA LEU A 61 -13.81 38.15 -28.89
C LEU A 61 -14.20 36.70 -29.09
N SER A 62 -13.26 35.91 -29.63
CA SER A 62 -13.28 34.47 -29.47
C SER A 62 -13.03 34.20 -27.99
N TYR A 63 -14.07 33.84 -27.26
CA TYR A 63 -13.90 33.22 -25.93
C TYR A 63 -13.18 31.89 -26.16
N ALA A 64 -11.88 31.88 -25.97
CA ALA A 64 -11.18 30.62 -25.71
C ALA A 64 -11.76 30.08 -24.42
N THR A 65 -12.61 29.07 -24.55
CA THR A 65 -12.98 28.21 -23.41
C THR A 65 -11.67 27.68 -22.87
N VAL A 66 -11.26 28.18 -21.71
CA VAL A 66 -10.23 27.54 -20.90
C VAL A 66 -10.85 26.23 -20.45
N THR A 67 -10.69 25.21 -21.28
CA THR A 67 -10.93 23.84 -20.85
C THR A 67 -9.90 23.59 -19.75
N SER A 68 -10.37 23.39 -18.52
CA SER A 68 -9.55 22.84 -17.45
C SER A 68 -8.75 21.68 -18.03
N PRO A 69 -7.45 21.53 -17.70
CA PRO A 69 -6.69 20.40 -18.21
C PRO A 69 -7.40 19.13 -17.75
N ILE A 70 -8.04 18.44 -18.67
CA ILE A 70 -8.47 17.05 -18.49
C ILE A 70 -7.18 16.36 -18.10
N CYS A 71 -7.15 15.69 -16.95
CA CYS A 71 -6.04 14.83 -16.58
C CYS A 71 -5.92 13.77 -17.68
N ALA A 72 -5.02 14.02 -18.64
CA ALA A 72 -4.78 13.11 -19.73
C ALA A 72 -4.24 11.80 -19.16
N ALA A 73 -4.68 10.67 -19.70
CA ALA A 73 -4.12 9.37 -19.36
C ALA A 73 -2.61 9.31 -19.61
N SER A 74 -1.93 8.43 -18.86
CA SER A 74 -0.48 8.23 -19.01
C SER A 74 -0.10 7.85 -20.45
N VAL A 75 1.05 8.37 -20.92
CA VAL A 75 1.59 8.06 -22.24
C VAL A 75 2.46 6.81 -22.18
N PRO A 76 2.22 5.78 -23.04
CA PRO A 76 2.93 4.50 -22.98
C PRO A 76 4.46 4.62 -23.00
N GLU A 77 5.01 5.47 -23.84
CA GLU A 77 6.47 5.67 -23.96
C GLU A 77 7.08 6.25 -22.67
N GLN A 78 6.36 7.15 -22.00
CA GLN A 78 6.79 7.69 -20.72
C GLN A 78 6.72 6.65 -19.60
N LEU A 79 5.71 5.77 -19.62
CA LEU A 79 5.62 4.66 -18.66
C LEU A 79 6.79 3.68 -18.82
N LYS A 80 7.17 3.33 -20.07
CA LYS A 80 8.34 2.50 -20.35
C LYS A 80 9.63 3.13 -19.82
N SER A 81 9.82 4.41 -20.09
CA SER A 81 11.00 5.15 -19.61
C SER A 81 11.01 5.29 -18.08
N ALA A 82 9.86 5.56 -17.47
CA ALA A 82 9.74 5.62 -16.02
C ALA A 82 10.00 4.27 -15.35
N ARG A 83 9.63 3.15 -16.00
CA ARG A 83 9.95 1.80 -15.51
C ARG A 83 11.46 1.59 -15.40
N GLU A 84 12.24 2.03 -16.39
CA GLU A 84 13.70 1.91 -16.33
C GLU A 84 14.30 2.81 -15.23
N ASP A 85 13.80 4.02 -15.06
CA ASP A 85 14.24 4.89 -13.95
C ASP A 85 13.87 4.28 -12.57
N ILE A 86 12.71 3.62 -12.46
CA ILE A 86 12.33 2.90 -11.24
C ILE A 86 13.27 1.72 -10.97
N LYS A 87 13.66 0.96 -11.99
CA LYS A 87 14.66 -0.11 -11.84
C LYS A 87 15.98 0.42 -11.31
N GLU A 88 16.45 1.55 -11.83
CA GLU A 88 17.68 2.17 -11.34
C GLU A 88 17.54 2.69 -9.89
N LEU A 89 16.38 3.28 -9.56
CA LEU A 89 16.06 3.67 -8.18
C LEU A 89 16.11 2.46 -7.23
N LEU A 90 15.54 1.31 -7.63
CA LEU A 90 15.51 0.09 -6.82
C LEU A 90 16.92 -0.46 -6.53
N LYS A 91 17.83 -0.42 -7.52
CA LYS A 91 19.23 -0.87 -7.36
C LYS A 91 20.01 -0.03 -6.34
N THR A 92 19.71 1.25 -6.26
CA THR A 92 20.47 2.20 -5.43
C THR A 92 19.87 2.39 -4.04
N THR A 93 18.55 2.24 -3.88
CA THR A 93 17.85 2.56 -2.64
C THR A 93 17.24 1.36 -1.92
N PHE A 94 17.17 0.20 -2.57
CA PHE A 94 16.57 -1.03 -2.03
C PHE A 94 15.12 -0.83 -1.54
N CYS A 95 14.38 0.05 -2.20
CA CYS A 95 13.05 0.49 -1.76
C CYS A 95 11.90 -0.41 -2.23
N HIS A 96 12.17 -1.63 -2.72
CA HIS A 96 11.16 -2.57 -3.22
C HIS A 96 9.95 -2.70 -2.28
N PRO A 97 10.11 -2.94 -0.96
CA PRO A 97 8.95 -3.18 -0.10
C PRO A 97 8.02 -1.97 0.02
N ILE A 98 8.59 -0.76 0.10
CA ILE A 98 7.76 0.43 0.27
C ILE A 98 7.03 0.82 -1.01
N LEU A 99 7.60 0.49 -2.20
CA LEU A 99 6.93 0.71 -3.48
C LEU A 99 5.79 -0.30 -3.70
N VAL A 100 5.97 -1.58 -3.33
CA VAL A 100 4.89 -2.56 -3.34
C VAL A 100 3.75 -2.10 -2.42
N ARG A 101 4.09 -1.65 -1.20
CA ARG A 101 3.10 -1.13 -0.26
C ARG A 101 2.40 0.13 -0.77
N MET A 102 3.09 1.01 -1.51
CA MET A 102 2.49 2.22 -2.10
C MET A 102 1.37 1.88 -3.08
N GLY A 103 1.62 0.98 -4.02
CA GLY A 103 0.60 0.53 -4.98
C GLY A 103 -0.56 -0.18 -4.30
N TRP A 104 -0.28 -1.05 -3.32
CA TRP A 104 -1.29 -1.71 -2.51
C TRP A 104 -2.20 -0.72 -1.76
N HIS A 105 -1.63 0.27 -1.08
CA HIS A 105 -2.41 1.20 -0.25
C HIS A 105 -3.26 2.16 -1.09
N ASP A 106 -2.81 2.56 -2.28
CA ASP A 106 -3.64 3.34 -3.21
C ASP A 106 -4.82 2.49 -3.73
N ALA A 107 -4.58 1.24 -4.13
CA ALA A 107 -5.61 0.35 -4.68
C ALA A 107 -6.56 -0.23 -3.62
N GLY A 108 -6.05 -0.56 -2.43
CA GLY A 108 -6.77 -1.29 -1.38
C GLY A 108 -7.90 -0.54 -0.71
N THR A 109 -8.10 0.72 -1.06
CA THR A 109 -9.21 1.54 -0.55
C THR A 109 -10.55 1.26 -1.26
N TYR A 110 -10.55 0.45 -2.32
CA TYR A 110 -11.76 0.17 -3.12
C TYR A 110 -12.88 -0.48 -2.30
N ASN A 111 -14.11 -0.01 -2.55
CA ASN A 111 -15.33 -0.59 -2.01
C ASN A 111 -16.34 -0.88 -3.14
N LYS A 112 -16.56 -2.17 -3.43
CA LYS A 112 -17.45 -2.63 -4.49
C LYS A 112 -18.92 -2.25 -4.29
N ASN A 113 -19.31 -1.90 -3.06
CA ASN A 113 -20.67 -1.51 -2.72
C ASN A 113 -20.95 -0.02 -3.00
N ILE A 114 -19.93 0.74 -3.43
CA ILE A 114 -20.04 2.15 -3.81
C ILE A 114 -19.79 2.23 -5.32
N GLU A 115 -20.80 2.63 -6.08
CA GLU A 115 -20.70 2.76 -7.54
C GLU A 115 -20.00 4.05 -7.97
N GLU A 116 -20.23 5.12 -7.22
CA GLU A 116 -19.76 6.47 -7.58
C GLU A 116 -18.23 6.57 -7.50
N TRP A 117 -17.59 6.92 -8.62
CA TRP A 117 -16.19 7.35 -8.66
C TRP A 117 -16.13 8.86 -8.36
N PRO A 118 -15.18 9.35 -7.52
CA PRO A 118 -14.08 8.61 -6.89
C PRO A 118 -14.38 8.04 -5.50
N LYS A 119 -15.58 8.22 -4.95
CA LYS A 119 -15.95 7.78 -3.59
C LYS A 119 -15.72 6.29 -3.32
N ARG A 120 -15.84 5.48 -4.37
CA ARG A 120 -15.58 4.05 -4.26
C ARG A 120 -14.12 3.70 -3.90
N GLY A 121 -13.18 4.65 -4.01
CA GLY A 121 -11.75 4.41 -3.80
C GLY A 121 -11.12 3.59 -4.94
N GLY A 122 -10.03 2.91 -4.65
CA GLY A 122 -9.25 2.14 -5.61
C GLY A 122 -8.05 2.92 -6.15
N ALA A 123 -7.31 2.34 -7.10
CA ALA A 123 -6.11 2.92 -7.67
C ALA A 123 -6.43 4.21 -8.47
N ASN A 124 -6.37 5.34 -7.80
CA ASN A 124 -6.75 6.65 -8.34
C ASN A 124 -5.79 7.78 -7.96
N GLY A 125 -4.62 7.44 -7.37
CA GLY A 125 -3.57 8.39 -7.02
C GLY A 125 -3.90 9.31 -5.84
N SER A 126 -4.97 9.05 -5.09
CA SER A 126 -5.36 9.86 -3.93
C SER A 126 -4.33 9.84 -2.81
N LEU A 127 -3.57 8.74 -2.70
CA LEU A 127 -2.52 8.56 -1.70
C LEU A 127 -1.39 9.62 -1.77
N ARG A 128 -1.33 10.45 -2.82
CA ARG A 128 -0.42 11.59 -2.89
C ARG A 128 -0.81 12.75 -1.97
N PHE A 129 -2.07 12.82 -1.54
CA PHE A 129 -2.56 13.91 -0.71
C PHE A 129 -2.27 13.70 0.77
N GLU A 130 -1.91 14.79 1.45
CA GLU A 130 -1.50 14.76 2.85
C GLU A 130 -2.59 14.20 3.78
N ILE A 131 -3.86 14.44 3.47
CA ILE A 131 -4.99 13.94 4.27
C ILE A 131 -4.97 12.41 4.33
N GLU A 132 -4.75 11.72 3.22
CA GLU A 132 -4.71 10.27 3.16
C GLU A 132 -3.37 9.72 3.69
N LEU A 133 -2.24 10.39 3.40
CA LEU A 133 -0.94 10.03 3.96
C LEU A 133 -0.89 10.07 5.49
N LYS A 134 -1.80 10.83 6.15
CA LYS A 134 -1.93 10.91 7.61
C LYS A 134 -2.74 9.76 8.22
N HIS A 135 -3.45 8.97 7.42
CA HIS A 135 -4.12 7.78 7.94
C HIS A 135 -3.10 6.86 8.62
N ALA A 136 -3.45 6.28 9.76
CA ALA A 136 -2.54 5.46 10.55
C ALA A 136 -1.95 4.30 9.73
N ALA A 137 -2.76 3.67 8.87
CA ALA A 137 -2.31 2.61 7.98
C ALA A 137 -1.23 3.05 6.97
N ASN A 138 -1.14 4.35 6.67
CA ASN A 138 -0.21 4.91 5.69
C ASN A 138 1.10 5.43 6.29
N ALA A 139 1.35 5.17 7.57
CA ALA A 139 2.57 5.62 8.24
C ALA A 139 3.84 5.25 7.45
N GLY A 140 4.64 6.28 7.14
CA GLY A 140 5.90 6.14 6.39
C GLY A 140 5.79 6.13 4.86
N LEU A 141 4.59 6.05 4.25
CA LEU A 141 4.43 6.06 2.79
C LEU A 141 4.82 7.40 2.14
N VAL A 142 4.86 8.48 2.90
CA VAL A 142 5.44 9.75 2.43
C VAL A 142 6.87 9.57 1.91
N ASN A 143 7.63 8.59 2.41
CA ASN A 143 8.98 8.30 1.91
C ASN A 143 8.95 7.67 0.51
N ALA A 144 7.98 6.80 0.22
CA ALA A 144 7.77 6.26 -1.13
C ALA A 144 7.41 7.38 -2.11
N LEU A 145 6.51 8.27 -1.72
CA LEU A 145 6.13 9.42 -2.53
C LEU A 145 7.34 10.32 -2.85
N LYS A 146 8.20 10.60 -1.86
CA LYS A 146 9.44 11.37 -2.05
C LYS A 146 10.41 10.70 -3.02
N LEU A 147 10.53 9.37 -2.98
CA LEU A 147 11.38 8.61 -3.91
C LEU A 147 10.85 8.65 -5.34
N LEU A 148 9.52 8.62 -5.52
CA LEU A 148 8.90 8.67 -6.85
C LEU A 148 8.75 10.08 -7.42
N HIS A 149 8.85 11.11 -6.59
CA HIS A 149 8.66 12.51 -7.01
C HIS A 149 9.58 12.95 -8.16
N PRO A 150 10.90 12.69 -8.16
CA PRO A 150 11.76 13.05 -9.29
C PRO A 150 11.34 12.35 -10.60
N ILE A 151 10.85 11.13 -10.52
CA ILE A 151 10.35 10.39 -11.68
C ILE A 151 9.06 11.04 -12.19
N LYS A 152 8.15 11.40 -11.28
CA LYS A 152 6.91 12.11 -11.64
C LYS A 152 7.18 13.48 -12.29
N GLU A 153 8.15 14.22 -11.79
CA GLU A 153 8.55 15.50 -12.38
C GLU A 153 9.13 15.33 -13.79
N LYS A 154 9.99 14.31 -13.97
CA LYS A 154 10.59 13.98 -15.26
C LYS A 154 9.55 13.54 -16.29
N TYR A 155 8.53 12.82 -15.86
CA TYR A 155 7.46 12.26 -16.70
C TYR A 155 6.10 12.86 -16.30
N SER A 156 5.91 14.13 -16.56
CA SER A 156 4.76 14.91 -16.07
C SER A 156 3.41 14.43 -16.58
N SER A 157 3.36 13.76 -17.73
CA SER A 157 2.12 13.17 -18.28
C SER A 157 1.67 11.89 -17.59
N LEU A 158 2.52 11.25 -16.77
CA LEU A 158 2.09 10.09 -15.99
C LEU A 158 1.09 10.51 -14.91
N THR A 159 0.01 9.75 -14.76
CA THR A 159 -0.83 9.87 -13.58
C THR A 159 -0.11 9.29 -12.34
N TYR A 160 -0.42 9.79 -11.15
CA TYR A 160 0.09 9.21 -9.92
C TYR A 160 -0.41 7.78 -9.72
N ALA A 161 -1.68 7.52 -10.08
CA ALA A 161 -2.27 6.19 -10.03
C ALA A 161 -1.46 5.18 -10.85
N ASP A 162 -1.12 5.50 -12.10
CA ASP A 162 -0.30 4.62 -12.92
C ASP A 162 1.14 4.52 -12.44
N LEU A 163 1.74 5.62 -11.96
CA LEU A 163 3.09 5.61 -11.41
C LEU A 163 3.21 4.71 -10.17
N PHE A 164 2.22 4.74 -9.26
CA PHE A 164 2.22 3.91 -8.06
C PHE A 164 2.09 2.42 -8.42
N GLN A 165 1.22 2.08 -9.37
CA GLN A 165 1.03 0.70 -9.81
C GLN A 165 2.23 0.20 -10.62
N LEU A 166 2.82 1.04 -11.49
CA LEU A 166 4.06 0.73 -12.21
C LEU A 166 5.22 0.45 -11.23
N ALA A 167 5.39 1.31 -10.23
CA ALA A 167 6.44 1.15 -9.24
C ALA A 167 6.27 -0.12 -8.40
N SER A 168 5.04 -0.45 -8.05
CA SER A 168 4.71 -1.67 -7.31
C SER A 168 5.01 -2.94 -8.11
N ALA A 169 4.56 -3.00 -9.37
CA ALA A 169 4.80 -4.15 -10.25
C ALA A 169 6.30 -4.31 -10.52
N THR A 170 6.99 -3.22 -10.90
CA THR A 170 8.43 -3.24 -11.16
C THR A 170 9.22 -3.70 -9.93
N ALA A 171 8.82 -3.28 -8.72
CA ALA A 171 9.48 -3.70 -7.49
C ALA A 171 9.34 -5.20 -7.21
N VAL A 172 8.19 -5.81 -7.53
CA VAL A 172 8.00 -7.26 -7.43
C VAL A 172 8.91 -7.99 -8.43
N GLU A 173 8.89 -7.55 -9.69
CA GLU A 173 9.67 -8.17 -10.77
C GLU A 173 11.18 -8.09 -10.50
N GLU A 174 11.69 -6.92 -10.13
CA GLU A 174 13.12 -6.70 -9.84
C GLU A 174 13.60 -7.41 -8.55
N ALA A 175 12.68 -7.74 -7.64
CA ALA A 175 12.98 -8.59 -6.49
C ALA A 175 13.03 -10.10 -6.82
N GLY A 176 12.82 -10.50 -8.06
CA GLY A 176 12.78 -11.89 -8.51
C GLY A 176 11.40 -12.54 -8.49
N GLY A 177 10.36 -11.74 -8.31
CA GLY A 177 8.96 -12.18 -8.38
C GLY A 177 8.42 -12.32 -9.81
N PRO A 178 7.14 -12.66 -9.94
CA PRO A 178 6.51 -12.84 -11.23
C PRO A 178 6.30 -11.51 -11.97
N LYS A 179 6.24 -11.58 -13.29
CA LYS A 179 5.78 -10.47 -14.12
C LYS A 179 4.29 -10.23 -13.85
N ILE A 180 3.94 -8.97 -13.55
CA ILE A 180 2.55 -8.59 -13.28
C ILE A 180 1.91 -8.06 -14.58
N PRO A 181 0.80 -8.67 -15.07
CA PRO A 181 0.10 -8.21 -16.27
C PRO A 181 -0.65 -6.90 -15.98
N MET A 182 0.09 -5.80 -15.91
CA MET A 182 -0.39 -4.50 -15.45
C MET A 182 -1.08 -3.74 -16.57
N LYS A 183 -2.32 -3.33 -16.34
CA LYS A 183 -3.07 -2.40 -17.19
C LYS A 183 -2.84 -0.96 -16.74
N TYR A 184 -2.70 -0.03 -17.67
CA TYR A 184 -2.46 1.39 -17.46
C TYR A 184 -3.54 2.26 -18.12
N GLY A 185 -3.47 3.55 -17.88
CA GLY A 185 -4.45 4.54 -18.32
C GLY A 185 -5.37 5.01 -17.18
N ARG A 186 -4.94 4.87 -15.92
CA ARG A 186 -5.73 5.31 -14.75
C ARG A 186 -5.80 6.82 -14.70
N VAL A 187 -6.96 7.30 -14.29
CA VAL A 187 -7.23 8.73 -14.07
C VAL A 187 -7.01 9.07 -12.60
N ASP A 188 -6.26 10.14 -12.35
CA ASP A 188 -6.06 10.67 -11.00
C ASP A 188 -7.31 11.42 -10.50
N VAL A 189 -7.59 11.32 -9.19
CA VAL A 189 -8.49 12.25 -8.51
C VAL A 189 -7.89 13.67 -8.53
N SER A 190 -8.74 14.69 -8.53
CA SER A 190 -8.29 16.08 -8.72
C SER A 190 -7.91 16.81 -7.43
N GLY A 191 -8.48 16.41 -6.29
CA GLY A 191 -8.28 17.12 -5.03
C GLY A 191 -8.35 16.22 -3.80
N PRO A 192 -7.88 16.75 -2.64
CA PRO A 192 -7.83 16.00 -1.38
C PRO A 192 -9.22 15.65 -0.82
N GLU A 193 -10.25 16.37 -1.22
CA GLU A 193 -11.65 16.10 -0.85
C GLU A 193 -12.19 14.80 -1.46
N GLN A 194 -11.46 14.22 -2.39
CA GLN A 194 -11.78 12.97 -3.08
C GLN A 194 -11.05 11.75 -2.48
N CYS A 195 -10.23 11.97 -1.45
CA CYS A 195 -9.58 10.89 -0.72
C CYS A 195 -10.61 10.00 -0.02
N PRO A 196 -10.35 8.68 0.06
CA PRO A 196 -11.20 7.76 0.80
C PRO A 196 -11.12 8.03 2.31
N GLU A 197 -12.14 7.61 3.03
CA GLU A 197 -12.15 7.64 4.49
C GLU A 197 -11.11 6.68 5.07
N GLU A 198 -10.60 7.00 6.27
CA GLU A 198 -9.73 6.13 7.03
C GLU A 198 -10.42 4.81 7.42
N GLY A 199 -9.63 3.74 7.61
CA GLY A 199 -10.15 2.44 8.08
C GLY A 199 -10.45 1.43 6.96
N ARG A 200 -10.17 1.78 5.70
CA ARG A 200 -10.38 0.83 4.58
C ARG A 200 -9.24 -0.19 4.41
N LEU A 201 -8.10 0.01 5.05
CA LEU A 201 -6.95 -0.91 4.98
C LEU A 201 -6.87 -1.81 6.21
N PRO A 202 -6.29 -3.03 6.11
CA PRO A 202 -6.30 -3.98 7.19
C PRO A 202 -5.41 -3.55 8.36
N ALA A 203 -5.84 -3.90 9.59
CA ALA A 203 -5.01 -3.86 10.78
C ALA A 203 -4.11 -5.11 10.85
N ALA A 204 -2.90 -4.95 11.42
CA ALA A 204 -1.93 -6.03 11.54
C ALA A 204 -2.31 -7.09 12.60
N GLY A 205 -2.99 -6.67 13.67
CA GLY A 205 -3.35 -7.52 14.80
C GLY A 205 -4.80 -7.34 15.27
N PRO A 206 -5.80 -7.58 14.41
CA PRO A 206 -7.20 -7.50 14.82
C PRO A 206 -7.58 -8.67 15.75
N PRO A 207 -8.63 -8.52 16.58
CA PRO A 207 -9.07 -9.58 17.51
C PRO A 207 -9.50 -10.88 16.81
N SER A 208 -10.02 -10.79 15.57
CA SER A 208 -10.46 -11.92 14.75
C SER A 208 -9.81 -11.85 13.37
N PRO A 209 -8.54 -12.28 13.21
CA PRO A 209 -7.76 -12.04 12.00
C PRO A 209 -8.41 -12.56 10.71
N ALA A 210 -8.93 -13.80 10.69
CA ALA A 210 -9.58 -14.37 9.49
C ALA A 210 -10.81 -13.56 9.06
N THR A 211 -11.70 -13.24 10.01
CA THR A 211 -12.90 -12.44 9.74
C THR A 211 -12.51 -11.06 9.23
N HIS A 212 -11.54 -10.41 9.88
CA HIS A 212 -11.06 -9.10 9.49
C HIS A 212 -10.48 -9.08 8.07
N LEU A 213 -9.63 -10.05 7.72
CA LEU A 213 -9.10 -10.16 6.37
C LEU A 213 -10.24 -10.32 5.34
N ARG A 214 -11.23 -11.19 5.62
CA ARG A 214 -12.38 -11.33 4.73
C ARG A 214 -13.21 -10.05 4.62
N GLU A 215 -13.50 -9.36 5.72
CA GLU A 215 -14.21 -8.09 5.69
C GLU A 215 -13.51 -7.05 4.79
N VAL A 216 -12.20 -6.91 4.94
CA VAL A 216 -11.42 -5.96 4.15
C VAL A 216 -11.36 -6.37 2.67
N PHE A 217 -10.99 -7.60 2.38
CA PHE A 217 -10.73 -8.04 1.00
C PHE A 217 -12.02 -8.39 0.24
N TYR A 218 -13.05 -8.94 0.89
CA TYR A 218 -14.36 -9.18 0.26
C TYR A 218 -15.08 -7.88 -0.07
N ARG A 219 -14.87 -6.81 0.73
CA ARG A 219 -15.32 -5.45 0.38
C ARG A 219 -14.75 -5.00 -0.97
N MET A 220 -13.54 -5.44 -1.30
CA MET A 220 -12.91 -5.17 -2.59
C MET A 220 -13.33 -6.15 -3.70
N GLY A 221 -14.02 -7.24 -3.36
CA GLY A 221 -14.39 -8.30 -4.33
C GLY A 221 -13.28 -9.32 -4.58
N LEU A 222 -12.37 -9.47 -3.62
CA LEU A 222 -11.31 -10.48 -3.62
C LEU A 222 -11.77 -11.73 -2.86
N THR A 223 -11.19 -12.89 -3.16
CA THR A 223 -11.50 -14.22 -2.62
C THR A 223 -10.47 -14.66 -1.59
N ASP A 224 -10.72 -15.76 -0.87
CA ASP A 224 -9.76 -16.36 0.07
C ASP A 224 -8.43 -16.71 -0.61
N LYS A 225 -8.46 -17.24 -1.83
CA LYS A 225 -7.25 -17.50 -2.62
C LYS A 225 -6.43 -16.23 -2.84
N GLU A 226 -7.10 -15.15 -3.23
CA GLU A 226 -6.45 -13.86 -3.50
C GLU A 226 -5.95 -13.18 -2.21
N ILE A 227 -6.64 -13.35 -1.08
CA ILE A 227 -6.17 -12.91 0.24
C ILE A 227 -4.83 -13.56 0.57
N VAL A 228 -4.77 -14.89 0.47
CA VAL A 228 -3.54 -15.63 0.79
C VAL A 228 -2.41 -15.28 -0.18
N ALA A 229 -2.69 -15.24 -1.49
CA ALA A 229 -1.70 -14.87 -2.49
C ALA A 229 -1.12 -13.48 -2.24
N LEU A 230 -1.98 -12.47 -2.03
CA LEU A 230 -1.55 -11.08 -1.79
C LEU A 230 -0.81 -10.91 -0.45
N SER A 231 -1.16 -11.69 0.58
CA SER A 231 -0.41 -11.71 1.84
C SER A 231 1.04 -12.14 1.64
N GLY A 232 1.32 -12.95 0.60
CA GLY A 232 2.67 -13.34 0.21
C GLY A 232 3.60 -12.18 -0.14
N ALA A 233 3.08 -10.97 -0.36
CA ALA A 233 3.89 -9.75 -0.50
C ALA A 233 4.76 -9.46 0.75
N HIS A 234 4.41 -10.01 1.91
CA HIS A 234 5.22 -9.94 3.12
C HIS A 234 6.56 -10.72 3.00
N THR A 235 6.79 -11.48 1.93
CA THR A 235 8.15 -11.96 1.61
C THR A 235 9.14 -10.81 1.44
N LEU A 236 8.63 -9.61 1.09
CA LEU A 236 9.41 -8.37 1.00
C LEU A 236 9.22 -7.49 2.23
N GLY A 237 10.33 -7.03 2.77
CA GLY A 237 10.34 -5.96 3.74
C GLY A 237 10.38 -6.36 5.19
N ARG A 238 10.14 -5.36 6.01
CA ARG A 238 10.24 -5.44 7.46
C ARG A 238 9.31 -4.45 8.14
N SER A 239 8.74 -4.84 9.25
CA SER A 239 7.99 -3.98 10.14
C SER A 239 8.94 -3.19 11.05
N ARG A 240 8.56 -1.96 11.35
CA ARG A 240 9.27 -1.09 12.29
C ARG A 240 8.33 -0.69 13.41
N PRO A 241 8.66 -1.00 14.68
CA PRO A 241 7.76 -0.76 15.81
C PRO A 241 7.28 0.69 15.91
N GLU A 242 8.14 1.65 15.62
CA GLU A 242 7.83 3.08 15.67
C GLU A 242 6.79 3.54 14.62
N ARG A 243 6.52 2.70 13.60
CA ARG A 243 5.53 2.99 12.54
C ARG A 243 4.29 2.13 12.63
N SER A 244 4.48 0.86 12.93
CA SER A 244 3.40 -0.14 12.88
C SER A 244 2.93 -0.59 14.26
N GLY A 245 3.69 -0.34 15.30
CA GLY A 245 3.49 -0.92 16.64
C GLY A 245 3.90 -2.40 16.72
N TRP A 246 4.45 -3.01 15.66
CA TRP A 246 4.80 -4.42 15.57
C TRP A 246 6.26 -4.65 15.24
N GLY A 247 6.78 -5.77 15.76
CA GLY A 247 8.13 -6.22 15.51
C GLY A 247 9.15 -5.78 16.57
N LYS A 248 10.39 -6.19 16.38
CA LYS A 248 11.55 -5.79 17.17
C LYS A 248 12.20 -4.54 16.59
N PRO A 249 12.89 -3.72 17.38
CA PRO A 249 13.67 -2.59 16.87
C PRO A 249 14.73 -3.01 15.85
N GLU A 250 15.35 -4.18 16.05
CA GLU A 250 16.29 -4.81 15.12
C GLU A 250 16.40 -6.32 15.37
N THR A 251 16.88 -7.06 14.37
CA THR A 251 17.19 -8.49 14.46
C THR A 251 18.53 -8.78 13.78
N LYS A 252 19.03 -10.02 13.91
CA LYS A 252 20.23 -10.46 13.19
C LYS A 252 20.16 -10.29 11.66
N TYR A 253 18.94 -10.20 11.10
CA TYR A 253 18.71 -10.04 9.66
C TYR A 253 18.56 -8.57 9.22
N THR A 254 18.38 -7.65 10.16
CA THR A 254 18.02 -6.26 9.84
C THR A 254 18.94 -5.22 10.47
N LYS A 255 19.86 -5.63 11.35
CA LYS A 255 20.84 -4.74 11.99
C LYS A 255 21.86 -4.19 11.01
N ASP A 256 22.21 -4.99 10.00
CA ASP A 256 23.18 -4.67 8.97
C ASP A 256 22.53 -4.83 7.58
N GLY A 257 23.19 -4.30 6.55
CA GLY A 257 22.78 -4.49 5.16
C GLY A 257 22.01 -3.33 4.55
N PRO A 258 21.37 -3.54 3.41
CA PRO A 258 20.85 -2.45 2.58
C PRO A 258 19.93 -1.49 3.34
N GLY A 259 20.35 -0.21 3.41
CA GLY A 259 19.60 0.85 4.06
C GLY A 259 19.26 0.55 5.52
N ALA A 260 20.20 -0.03 6.30
CA ALA A 260 19.98 -0.49 7.67
C ALA A 260 19.01 0.39 8.46
N ALA A 261 18.77 0.48 9.56
CA ALA A 261 17.84 1.10 10.47
C ALA A 261 16.78 0.11 11.00
N GLY A 262 17.25 -1.10 11.29
CA GLY A 262 16.52 -2.04 12.11
C GLY A 262 15.16 -2.54 11.58
N GLY A 263 14.25 -2.81 12.49
CA GLY A 263 12.99 -3.45 12.24
C GLY A 263 13.06 -4.97 12.34
N GLN A 264 11.95 -5.65 12.09
CA GLN A 264 11.85 -7.11 12.04
C GLN A 264 11.26 -7.54 10.70
N SER A 265 11.99 -8.34 9.95
CA SER A 265 11.56 -8.84 8.64
C SER A 265 10.73 -10.11 8.78
N TRP A 266 9.84 -10.36 7.81
CA TRP A 266 9.08 -11.62 7.74
C TRP A 266 9.94 -12.78 7.24
N THR A 267 10.98 -12.49 6.43
CA THR A 267 11.86 -13.49 5.81
C THR A 267 13.32 -13.13 6.02
N VAL A 268 14.19 -14.11 5.88
CA VAL A 268 15.64 -13.91 5.98
C VAL A 268 16.16 -12.99 4.86
N GLN A 269 15.68 -13.22 3.62
CA GLN A 269 16.05 -12.45 2.44
C GLN A 269 14.94 -11.46 2.06
N TRP A 270 14.68 -10.52 2.95
CA TRP A 270 13.56 -9.59 2.88
C TRP A 270 13.57 -8.59 1.68
N LEU A 271 14.50 -8.71 0.76
CA LEU A 271 14.52 -8.02 -0.55
C LEU A 271 14.35 -8.99 -1.73
N LYS A 272 14.13 -10.29 -1.47
CA LYS A 272 13.86 -11.29 -2.49
C LYS A 272 12.40 -11.68 -2.46
N PHE A 273 11.76 -11.63 -3.61
CA PHE A 273 10.39 -12.09 -3.77
C PHE A 273 10.39 -13.59 -4.10
N ASP A 274 10.00 -14.41 -3.14
CA ASP A 274 9.87 -15.86 -3.27
C ASP A 274 8.84 -16.40 -2.28
N ASN A 275 8.69 -17.72 -2.20
CA ASN A 275 7.72 -18.35 -1.30
C ASN A 275 8.24 -18.61 0.13
N SER A 276 9.39 -18.03 0.50
CA SER A 276 9.95 -18.22 1.86
C SER A 276 9.03 -17.73 2.98
N TYR A 277 8.25 -16.68 2.72
CA TYR A 277 7.23 -16.20 3.66
C TYR A 277 6.28 -17.32 4.14
N PHE A 278 5.72 -18.12 3.23
CA PHE A 278 4.82 -19.21 3.58
C PHE A 278 5.56 -20.35 4.30
N LYS A 279 6.79 -20.65 3.90
CA LYS A 279 7.63 -21.66 4.57
C LYS A 279 7.97 -21.26 5.99
N ASP A 280 8.38 -20.01 6.20
CA ASP A 280 8.80 -19.51 7.50
C ASP A 280 7.63 -19.43 8.49
N ILE A 281 6.42 -19.04 8.05
CA ILE A 281 5.23 -19.05 8.89
C ILE A 281 4.82 -20.49 9.24
N LYS A 282 4.80 -21.41 8.25
CA LYS A 282 4.43 -22.83 8.45
C LYS A 282 5.31 -23.46 9.51
N GLU A 283 6.60 -23.18 9.48
CA GLU A 283 7.58 -23.84 10.32
C GLU A 283 7.92 -23.10 11.62
N ARG A 284 7.65 -21.80 11.68
CA ARG A 284 7.92 -20.92 12.85
C ARG A 284 9.33 -21.14 13.43
N ARG A 285 10.34 -21.32 12.58
CA ARG A 285 11.70 -21.76 12.97
C ARG A 285 12.50 -20.70 13.69
N ASP A 286 12.21 -19.42 13.49
CA ASP A 286 13.08 -18.34 13.95
C ASP A 286 12.29 -17.21 14.60
N ALA A 287 12.56 -16.99 15.89
CA ALA A 287 11.95 -15.90 16.66
C ALA A 287 12.39 -14.49 16.23
N ASP A 288 13.39 -14.37 15.34
CA ASP A 288 13.82 -13.12 14.74
C ASP A 288 13.06 -12.78 13.46
N LEU A 289 12.22 -13.71 12.95
CA LEU A 289 11.29 -13.44 11.87
C LEU A 289 9.93 -13.02 12.42
N LEU A 290 9.32 -12.03 11.79
CA LEU A 290 8.02 -11.50 12.18
C LEU A 290 6.90 -12.42 11.71
N VAL A 291 5.94 -12.69 12.59
CA VAL A 291 4.67 -13.31 12.26
C VAL A 291 3.58 -12.50 12.93
N LEU A 292 2.80 -11.77 12.16
CA LEU A 292 1.62 -11.05 12.65
C LEU A 292 0.45 -12.01 12.88
N PRO A 293 -0.55 -11.66 13.70
CA PRO A 293 -1.78 -12.44 13.79
C PRO A 293 -2.46 -12.68 12.44
N THR A 294 -2.40 -11.69 11.53
CA THR A 294 -2.90 -11.80 10.16
C THR A 294 -2.05 -12.69 9.26
N ASP A 295 -0.78 -12.93 9.59
CA ASP A 295 0.06 -13.93 8.90
C ASP A 295 -0.21 -15.34 9.45
N ALA A 296 -0.25 -15.48 10.77
CA ALA A 296 -0.46 -16.77 11.43
C ALA A 296 -1.77 -17.44 11.01
N VAL A 297 -2.83 -16.65 10.87
CA VAL A 297 -4.16 -17.13 10.52
C VAL A 297 -4.23 -17.79 9.13
N LEU A 298 -3.27 -17.50 8.25
CA LEU A 298 -3.20 -18.16 6.94
C LEU A 298 -2.98 -19.66 7.02
N PHE A 299 -2.40 -20.16 8.12
CA PHE A 299 -2.22 -21.59 8.39
C PHE A 299 -3.18 -22.12 9.47
N GLU A 300 -3.98 -21.29 10.10
CA GLU A 300 -4.93 -21.64 11.15
C GLU A 300 -6.37 -21.75 10.62
N ASP A 301 -6.78 -20.86 9.69
CA ASP A 301 -8.10 -20.92 9.05
C ASP A 301 -8.11 -21.99 7.96
N PRO A 302 -9.08 -22.93 7.96
CA PRO A 302 -9.09 -24.07 7.02
C PRO A 302 -9.08 -23.66 5.54
N SER A 303 -9.80 -22.59 5.18
CA SER A 303 -9.92 -22.15 3.78
C SER A 303 -8.66 -21.42 3.30
N PHE A 304 -8.00 -20.67 4.19
CA PHE A 304 -6.72 -20.02 3.87
C PHE A 304 -5.58 -21.05 3.80
N LYS A 305 -5.60 -22.02 4.71
CA LYS A 305 -4.55 -23.03 4.85
C LYS A 305 -4.31 -23.84 3.59
N GLU A 306 -5.36 -24.20 2.87
CA GLU A 306 -5.25 -24.90 1.59
C GLU A 306 -4.31 -24.16 0.61
N TYR A 307 -4.47 -22.85 0.47
CA TYR A 307 -3.64 -22.04 -0.41
C TYR A 307 -2.26 -21.78 0.19
N ALA A 308 -2.17 -21.49 1.49
CA ALA A 308 -0.91 -21.22 2.16
C ALA A 308 0.05 -22.42 2.11
N GLU A 309 -0.46 -23.65 2.31
CA GLU A 309 0.31 -24.89 2.19
C GLU A 309 0.77 -25.12 0.74
N LYS A 310 -0.15 -24.95 -0.23
CA LYS A 310 0.20 -25.03 -1.65
C LYS A 310 1.34 -24.06 -2.01
N TYR A 311 1.26 -22.81 -1.58
CA TYR A 311 2.28 -21.81 -1.90
C TYR A 311 3.60 -22.05 -1.15
N ALA A 312 3.58 -22.64 0.03
CA ALA A 312 4.80 -23.05 0.72
C ALA A 312 5.55 -24.16 -0.06
N GLU A 313 4.84 -25.02 -0.74
CA GLU A 313 5.40 -26.17 -1.47
C GLU A 313 5.73 -25.82 -2.92
N ASP A 314 4.91 -25.01 -3.59
CA ASP A 314 4.98 -24.68 -5.01
C ASP A 314 5.09 -23.16 -5.23
N GLN A 315 6.31 -22.69 -5.53
CA GLN A 315 6.56 -21.28 -5.80
C GLN A 315 5.92 -20.80 -7.11
N ASP A 316 5.85 -21.66 -8.12
CA ASP A 316 5.28 -21.26 -9.41
C ASP A 316 3.76 -21.08 -9.28
N ALA A 317 3.11 -21.92 -8.49
CA ALA A 317 1.69 -21.74 -8.14
C ALA A 317 1.47 -20.42 -7.36
N PHE A 318 2.36 -20.11 -6.40
CA PHE A 318 2.32 -18.82 -5.69
C PHE A 318 2.48 -17.65 -6.67
N PHE A 319 3.49 -17.69 -7.51
CA PHE A 319 3.79 -16.61 -8.47
C PHE A 319 2.63 -16.36 -9.43
N LYS A 320 2.04 -17.43 -9.96
CA LYS A 320 0.88 -17.33 -10.84
C LYS A 320 -0.30 -16.66 -10.14
N ASP A 321 -0.71 -17.18 -9.00
CA ASP A 321 -1.87 -16.69 -8.28
C ASP A 321 -1.64 -15.26 -7.72
N TYR A 322 -0.40 -14.94 -7.31
CA TYR A 322 -0.01 -13.59 -6.90
C TYR A 322 -0.09 -12.59 -8.06
N ALA A 323 0.45 -12.91 -9.22
CA ALA A 323 0.43 -12.02 -10.38
C ALA A 323 -1.00 -11.70 -10.82
N GLU A 324 -1.87 -12.70 -10.85
CA GLU A 324 -3.30 -12.51 -11.17
C GLU A 324 -3.99 -11.63 -10.13
N ALA A 325 -3.78 -11.90 -8.83
CA ALA A 325 -4.39 -11.16 -7.74
C ALA A 325 -3.88 -9.70 -7.67
N HIS A 326 -2.57 -9.48 -7.88
CA HIS A 326 -1.98 -8.15 -7.91
C HIS A 326 -2.53 -7.33 -9.11
N ALA A 327 -2.57 -7.91 -10.29
CA ALA A 327 -3.13 -7.26 -11.48
C ALA A 327 -4.61 -6.92 -11.27
N LYS A 328 -5.41 -7.83 -10.70
CA LYS A 328 -6.82 -7.58 -10.37
C LYS A 328 -6.94 -6.43 -9.37
N LEU A 329 -6.22 -6.48 -8.25
CA LEU A 329 -6.22 -5.45 -7.22
C LEU A 329 -5.91 -4.07 -7.80
N SER A 330 -4.89 -3.98 -8.64
CA SER A 330 -4.44 -2.74 -9.27
C SER A 330 -5.51 -2.08 -10.17
N ASN A 331 -6.51 -2.85 -10.60
CA ASN A 331 -7.58 -2.36 -11.47
C ASN A 331 -8.87 -2.02 -10.70
N LEU A 332 -9.00 -2.50 -9.46
CA LEU A 332 -10.22 -2.31 -8.66
C LEU A 332 -10.48 -0.82 -8.41
N GLY A 333 -11.71 -0.39 -8.70
CA GLY A 333 -12.18 0.98 -8.48
C GLY A 333 -11.59 2.03 -9.42
N ALA A 334 -10.53 1.72 -10.16
CA ALA A 334 -9.90 2.65 -11.09
C ALA A 334 -10.87 3.10 -12.20
N LYS A 335 -10.70 4.34 -12.64
CA LYS A 335 -11.26 4.85 -13.89
C LYS A 335 -10.14 4.89 -14.90
N PHE A 336 -10.39 4.33 -16.08
CA PHE A 336 -9.41 4.30 -17.16
C PHE A 336 -9.80 5.24 -18.31
N GLU A 337 -8.78 5.79 -18.96
CA GLU A 337 -8.91 6.55 -20.18
C GLU A 337 -7.75 6.17 -21.12
N PRO A 338 -8.04 5.50 -22.27
CA PRO A 338 -9.38 5.05 -22.68
C PRO A 338 -9.99 4.00 -21.72
N PRO A 339 -11.31 3.77 -21.74
CA PRO A 339 -11.99 2.90 -20.76
C PRO A 339 -11.46 1.47 -20.67
N GLU A 340 -10.95 0.92 -21.78
CA GLU A 340 -10.30 -0.40 -21.83
C GLU A 340 -8.91 -0.39 -21.20
N GLY A 341 -8.27 0.80 -21.08
CA GLY A 341 -6.87 0.92 -20.70
C GLY A 341 -5.94 0.32 -21.74
N PHE A 342 -4.65 0.18 -21.40
CA PHE A 342 -3.66 -0.42 -22.30
C PHE A 342 -2.57 -1.17 -21.51
N TYR A 343 -1.81 -2.02 -22.21
CA TYR A 343 -0.67 -2.74 -21.67
C TYR A 343 0.62 -2.24 -22.31
N LEU A 344 1.74 -2.26 -21.60
CA LEU A 344 3.03 -1.74 -22.11
C LEU A 344 3.77 -2.72 -23.01
N ASP A 345 3.54 -4.01 -22.81
CA ASP A 345 4.18 -5.09 -23.55
C ASP A 345 3.10 -6.08 -23.98
N ASP A 346 3.48 -7.17 -24.67
CA ASP A 346 2.58 -8.28 -25.02
C ASP A 346 2.06 -9.06 -23.78
N SER A 347 2.01 -8.39 -22.65
CA SER A 347 1.55 -8.92 -21.36
C SER A 347 0.02 -8.88 -21.18
N SER A 348 -0.73 -8.57 -22.26
CA SER A 348 -2.18 -8.75 -22.21
C SER A 348 -2.50 -10.20 -21.82
N PRO A 349 -3.41 -10.42 -20.86
CA PRO A 349 -3.85 -11.77 -20.51
C PRO A 349 -4.29 -12.46 -21.80
N GLN A 350 -3.66 -13.58 -22.14
CA GLN A 350 -4.15 -14.42 -23.22
C GLN A 350 -5.51 -14.95 -22.75
N VAL A 351 -6.59 -14.30 -23.20
CA VAL A 351 -7.94 -14.84 -23.05
C VAL A 351 -7.96 -16.10 -23.88
N GLN A 352 -7.78 -17.26 -23.24
CA GLN A 352 -8.09 -18.51 -23.90
C GLN A 352 -9.59 -18.47 -24.22
N PRO A 353 -9.99 -18.58 -25.48
CA PRO A 353 -11.41 -18.64 -25.80
C PRO A 353 -11.97 -19.87 -25.06
N GLU A 354 -12.96 -19.64 -24.21
CA GLU A 354 -13.72 -20.75 -23.61
C GLU A 354 -14.18 -21.63 -24.77
N LYS A 355 -13.72 -22.87 -24.80
CA LYS A 355 -14.25 -23.88 -25.71
C LYS A 355 -15.70 -24.09 -25.30
N PHE A 356 -16.61 -23.48 -26.01
CA PHE A 356 -18.02 -23.84 -25.95
C PHE A 356 -18.13 -25.32 -26.30
N VAL A 357 -18.31 -26.15 -25.28
CA VAL A 357 -18.73 -27.53 -25.47
C VAL A 357 -20.21 -27.46 -25.84
N THR A 358 -20.50 -27.55 -27.13
CA THR A 358 -21.85 -27.77 -27.62
C THR A 358 -22.33 -29.08 -27.01
N ALA A 359 -23.34 -28.99 -26.15
CA ALA A 359 -24.06 -30.17 -25.68
C ALA A 359 -24.72 -30.84 -26.90
N GLU A 360 -24.19 -32.00 -27.31
CA GLU A 360 -24.87 -32.86 -28.29
C GLU A 360 -26.19 -33.31 -27.69
N HIS A 361 -27.29 -32.86 -28.27
CA HIS A 361 -28.60 -33.41 -28.02
C HIS A 361 -28.61 -34.82 -28.56
N SER A 362 -28.53 -35.81 -27.68
CA SER A 362 -28.85 -37.19 -28.01
C SER A 362 -30.37 -37.30 -28.24
N THR A 363 -30.74 -37.31 -29.51
CA THR A 363 -32.08 -37.77 -29.89
C THR A 363 -32.15 -39.25 -29.72
N GLY A 364 -32.67 -39.66 -28.54
CA GLY A 364 -33.10 -41.05 -28.37
C GLY A 364 -34.31 -41.32 -29.23
N LYS A 365 -34.14 -42.18 -30.20
CA LYS A 365 -35.24 -42.91 -30.85
C LYS A 365 -35.31 -44.29 -30.19
N ASP A 366 -36.53 -44.60 -29.89
CA ASP A 366 -37.25 -45.87 -29.58
C ASP A 366 -37.68 -45.99 -28.12
#